data_af48ace5efd7fb7e2c57fb7faf38e72a
#
_entry.id   af48ace5efd7fb7e2c57fb7faf38e72a
#
_cell.length_a   1.000
_cell.length_b   1.000
_cell.length_c   1.000
_cell.angle_alpha   90.00
_cell.angle_beta   90.00
_cell.angle_gamma   90.00
#
_symmetry.space_group_name_H-M   'P 1'
#
loop_
_entity.id
_entity.type
_entity.pdbx_description
1 polymer ?
#
loop_
_entity_poly.entity_id
_entity_poly.type
_entity_poly.pdbx_seq_one_letter_code
_entity_poly.pdbx_strand_id
1 'polypeptide(L)'
;MPVLHIEHQVGDFDTWKRTAFDADPIGRVKSGVRRHRISRSVDDPNFVMIELEFNTRPEAEAMHTVLRNLWRNPLAQIGAPTARIIEILEAKEY
;
A
#
# COMPACT_ATOMS: atom_id res chain seq x y z
N MET A 1 10.85 -11.41 4.88
CA MET A 1 10.81 -10.25 3.99
C MET A 1 9.89 -9.20 4.59
N PRO A 2 10.34 -7.95 4.71
CA PRO A 2 9.51 -6.90 5.26
C PRO A 2 8.37 -6.53 4.32
N VAL A 3 7.25 -6.16 4.91
CA VAL A 3 6.04 -5.79 4.19
C VAL A 3 5.61 -4.40 4.65
N LEU A 4 5.39 -3.50 3.71
CA LEU A 4 4.75 -2.22 4.01
C LEU A 4 3.25 -2.43 3.93
N HIS A 5 2.58 -2.36 5.08
CA HIS A 5 1.15 -2.56 5.20
C HIS A 5 0.45 -1.21 5.30
N ILE A 6 -0.46 -0.95 4.36
CA ILE A 6 -1.15 0.34 4.23
C ILE A 6 -2.65 0.11 4.36
N GLU A 7 -3.31 0.97 5.12
CA GLU A 7 -4.78 0.98 5.20
C GLU A 7 -5.27 2.35 4.76
N HIS A 8 -6.25 2.37 3.86
CA HIS A 8 -6.67 3.61 3.24
C HIS A 8 -8.16 3.57 2.90
N GLN A 9 -8.90 4.59 3.36
CA GLN A 9 -10.27 4.81 2.91
C GLN A 9 -10.22 5.55 1.59
N VAL A 10 -10.87 5.00 0.56
CA VAL A 10 -10.91 5.62 -0.78
C VAL A 10 -12.36 6.00 -1.12
N GLY A 11 -12.53 6.83 -2.13
CA GLY A 11 -13.86 7.28 -2.55
C GLY A 11 -14.64 6.22 -3.30
N ASP A 12 -13.96 5.51 -4.20
CA ASP A 12 -14.51 4.42 -4.99
C ASP A 12 -13.36 3.46 -5.32
N PHE A 13 -13.54 2.20 -4.97
CA PHE A 13 -12.46 1.22 -5.13
C PHE A 13 -12.00 1.09 -6.58
N ASP A 14 -12.92 0.91 -7.52
CA ASP A 14 -12.55 0.67 -8.91
C ASP A 14 -11.84 1.87 -9.53
N THR A 15 -12.32 3.07 -9.21
CA THR A 15 -11.68 4.31 -9.67
C THR A 15 -10.29 4.46 -9.07
N TRP A 16 -10.16 4.26 -7.76
CA TRP A 16 -8.87 4.33 -7.08
C TRP A 16 -7.89 3.31 -7.64
N LYS A 17 -8.34 2.07 -7.81
CA LYS A 17 -7.48 1.00 -8.32
C LYS A 17 -6.93 1.35 -9.69
N ARG A 18 -7.78 1.84 -10.58
CA ARG A 18 -7.41 2.18 -11.95
C ARG A 18 -6.57 3.44 -12.05
N THR A 19 -6.95 4.50 -11.33
CA THR A 19 -6.34 5.83 -11.52
C THR A 19 -5.17 6.11 -10.58
N ALA A 20 -5.14 5.50 -9.40
CA ALA A 20 -4.09 5.73 -8.43
C ALA A 20 -3.13 4.56 -8.36
N PHE A 21 -3.62 3.35 -8.15
CA PHE A 21 -2.74 2.19 -7.95
C PHE A 21 -2.14 1.68 -9.25
N ASP A 22 -2.96 1.40 -10.24
CA ASP A 22 -2.48 0.84 -11.51
C ASP A 22 -1.68 1.84 -12.34
N ALA A 23 -1.88 3.13 -12.11
CA ALA A 23 -1.06 4.17 -12.73
C ALA A 23 0.41 4.09 -12.32
N ASP A 24 0.67 3.52 -11.13
CA ASP A 24 2.02 3.24 -10.63
C ASP A 24 2.97 4.45 -10.73
N PRO A 25 2.59 5.60 -10.14
CA PRO A 25 3.37 6.83 -10.33
C PRO A 25 4.78 6.77 -9.77
N ILE A 26 5.02 5.91 -8.77
CA ILE A 26 6.33 5.78 -8.13
C ILE A 26 7.18 4.73 -8.83
N GLY A 27 6.56 3.77 -9.50
CA GLY A 27 7.25 2.63 -10.12
C GLY A 27 7.60 1.57 -9.08
N ARG A 28 6.66 0.67 -8.80
CA ARG A 28 6.83 -0.34 -7.76
C ARG A 28 8.02 -1.25 -7.98
N VAL A 29 8.16 -1.80 -9.18
CA VAL A 29 9.29 -2.69 -9.50
C VAL A 29 10.62 -1.98 -9.35
N LYS A 30 10.70 -0.76 -9.86
CA LYS A 30 11.89 0.08 -9.79
C LYS A 30 12.26 0.41 -8.34
N SER A 31 11.28 0.52 -7.47
CA SER A 31 11.48 0.85 -6.06
C SER A 31 11.77 -0.36 -5.17
N GLY A 32 11.82 -1.56 -5.76
CA GLY A 32 12.18 -2.76 -5.02
C GLY A 32 11.01 -3.61 -4.54
N VAL A 33 9.78 -3.27 -4.93
CA VAL A 33 8.62 -4.08 -4.58
C VAL A 33 8.71 -5.42 -5.31
N ARG A 34 8.71 -6.52 -4.54
CA ARG A 34 8.82 -7.87 -5.09
C ARG A 34 7.48 -8.49 -5.39
N ARG A 35 6.48 -8.17 -4.60
CA ARG A 35 5.09 -8.57 -4.82
C ARG A 35 4.16 -7.65 -4.05
N HIS A 36 2.90 -7.62 -4.44
CA HIS A 36 1.90 -6.87 -3.70
C HIS A 36 0.63 -7.68 -3.53
N ARG A 37 -0.15 -7.28 -2.55
CA ARG A 37 -1.49 -7.83 -2.33
C ARG A 37 -2.42 -6.67 -2.00
N ILE A 38 -3.60 -6.67 -2.62
CA ILE A 38 -4.63 -5.70 -2.33
C ILE A 38 -5.83 -6.44 -1.79
N SER A 39 -6.32 -5.97 -0.65
CA SER A 39 -7.51 -6.49 -0.01
C SER A 39 -8.45 -5.33 0.29
N ARG A 40 -9.71 -5.65 0.50
CA ARG A 40 -10.66 -4.64 0.97
C ARG A 40 -11.58 -5.27 2.00
N SER A 41 -12.15 -4.44 2.87
CA SER A 41 -13.09 -4.92 3.86
C SER A 41 -14.32 -5.49 3.18
N VAL A 42 -14.81 -6.63 3.67
CA VAL A 42 -16.06 -7.20 3.13
C VAL A 42 -17.27 -6.34 3.51
N ASP A 43 -17.17 -5.55 4.57
CA ASP A 43 -18.24 -4.67 5.04
C ASP A 43 -18.17 -3.27 4.45
N ASP A 44 -17.00 -2.87 3.95
CA ASP A 44 -16.79 -1.57 3.32
C ASP A 44 -15.86 -1.74 2.12
N PRO A 45 -16.40 -1.85 0.90
CA PRO A 45 -15.57 -2.10 -0.28
C PRO A 45 -14.63 -0.94 -0.63
N ASN A 46 -14.77 0.21 0.02
CA ASN A 46 -13.90 1.35 -0.20
C ASN A 46 -12.85 1.53 0.90
N PHE A 47 -12.78 0.59 1.85
CA PHE A 47 -11.68 0.54 2.80
C PHE A 47 -10.68 -0.50 2.33
N VAL A 48 -9.52 -0.05 1.86
CA VAL A 48 -8.53 -0.91 1.21
C VAL A 48 -7.32 -1.15 2.10
N MET A 49 -6.74 -2.33 1.96
CA MET A 49 -5.47 -2.71 2.59
C MET A 49 -4.51 -3.10 1.49
N ILE A 50 -3.32 -2.51 1.51
CA ILE A 50 -2.31 -2.74 0.49
C ILE A 50 -1.07 -3.27 1.19
N GLU A 51 -0.52 -4.37 0.68
CA GLU A 51 0.73 -4.92 1.19
C GLU A 51 1.76 -4.95 0.08
N LEU A 52 2.89 -4.29 0.31
CA LEU A 52 4.02 -4.23 -0.61
C LEU A 52 5.19 -4.96 0.06
N GLU A 53 5.68 -6.00 -0.59
CA GLU A 53 6.74 -6.85 -0.04
C GLU A 53 8.09 -6.48 -0.65
N PHE A 54 9.10 -6.35 0.20
CA PHE A 54 10.45 -5.96 -0.18
C PHE A 54 11.47 -7.01 0.27
N ASN A 55 12.66 -6.99 -0.34
CA ASN A 55 13.76 -7.84 0.13
C ASN A 55 14.38 -7.32 1.42
N THR A 56 14.43 -6.00 1.60
CA THR A 56 15.11 -5.39 2.73
C THR A 56 14.23 -4.33 3.39
N ARG A 57 14.49 -4.11 4.68
CA ARG A 57 13.81 -3.06 5.45
C ARG A 57 14.11 -1.65 4.91
N PRO A 58 15.36 -1.29 4.55
CA PRO A 58 15.62 0.03 3.97
C PRO A 58 14.80 0.34 2.73
N GLU A 59 14.55 -0.65 1.87
CA GLU A 59 13.69 -0.46 0.71
C GLU A 59 12.24 -0.14 1.12
N ALA A 60 11.71 -0.86 2.10
CA ALA A 60 10.38 -0.60 2.62
C ALA A 60 10.30 0.79 3.27
N GLU A 61 11.31 1.19 4.02
CA GLU A 61 11.36 2.50 4.64
C GLU A 61 11.42 3.62 3.60
N ALA A 62 12.19 3.44 2.53
CA ALA A 62 12.27 4.41 1.44
C ALA A 62 10.91 4.60 0.77
N MET A 63 10.21 3.51 0.48
CA MET A 63 8.88 3.57 -0.11
C MET A 63 7.90 4.28 0.84
N HIS A 64 7.95 3.96 2.13
CA HIS A 64 7.08 4.60 3.13
C HIS A 64 7.30 6.12 3.15
N THR A 65 8.54 6.57 3.07
CA THR A 65 8.86 8.00 3.03
C THR A 65 8.28 8.67 1.80
N VAL A 66 8.43 8.06 0.63
CA VAL A 66 7.89 8.60 -0.63
C VAL A 66 6.38 8.68 -0.56
N LEU A 67 5.72 7.63 -0.07
CA LEU A 67 4.27 7.61 0.04
C LEU A 67 3.75 8.64 1.02
N ARG A 68 4.42 8.84 2.16
CA ARG A 68 4.01 9.88 3.11
C ARG A 68 4.06 11.26 2.48
N ASN A 69 5.06 11.53 1.64
CA ASN A 69 5.15 12.80 0.93
C ASN A 69 4.01 12.95 -0.07
N LEU A 70 3.68 11.88 -0.78
CA LEU A 70 2.56 11.86 -1.73
C LEU A 70 1.23 12.10 -1.00
N TRP A 71 1.05 11.49 0.17
CA TRP A 71 -0.20 11.58 0.93
C TRP A 71 -0.42 12.94 1.59
N ARG A 72 0.57 13.82 1.61
CA ARG A 72 0.42 15.18 2.09
C ARG A 72 -0.44 16.05 1.15
N ASN A 73 -0.61 15.63 -0.08
CA ASN A 73 -1.44 16.37 -1.03
C ASN A 73 -2.93 16.10 -0.72
N PRO A 74 -3.67 17.11 -0.21
CA PRO A 74 -5.07 16.90 0.18
C PRO A 74 -6.00 16.60 -0.98
N LEU A 75 -5.59 16.85 -2.21
CA LEU A 75 -6.38 16.57 -3.41
C LEU A 75 -6.25 15.13 -3.86
N ALA A 76 -5.27 14.40 -3.33
CA ALA A 76 -4.95 13.05 -3.80
C ALA A 76 -5.72 11.96 -3.08
N GLN A 77 -6.44 12.26 -1.99
CA GLN A 77 -7.02 11.22 -1.16
C GLN A 77 -8.21 11.68 -0.34
N ILE A 78 -9.02 10.69 0.07
CA ILE A 78 -10.11 10.84 1.02
C ILE A 78 -9.66 10.12 2.29
N GLY A 79 -9.61 10.82 3.41
CA GLY A 79 -9.09 10.28 4.65
C GLY A 79 -7.57 10.14 4.63
N ALA A 80 -6.97 9.97 5.80
CA ALA A 80 -5.53 9.85 5.95
C ALA A 80 -5.14 8.36 5.91
N PRO A 81 -4.30 7.94 4.97
CA PRO A 81 -3.78 6.57 4.98
C PRO A 81 -2.93 6.34 6.22
N THR A 82 -2.97 5.13 6.74
CA THR A 82 -2.05 4.69 7.78
C THR A 82 -1.16 3.58 7.22
N ALA A 83 0.09 3.57 7.65
CA ALA A 83 1.04 2.57 7.15
C ALA A 83 2.02 2.19 8.24
N ARG A 84 2.46 0.94 8.20
CA ARG A 84 3.52 0.44 9.05
C ARG A 84 4.27 -0.66 8.34
N ILE A 85 5.54 -0.81 8.71
CA ILE A 85 6.35 -1.90 8.20
C ILE A 85 6.16 -3.06 9.16
N ILE A 86 5.74 -4.20 8.62
CA ILE A 86 5.49 -5.41 9.40
C ILE A 86 6.42 -6.52 8.96
N GLU A 87 6.55 -7.52 9.81
CA GLU A 87 7.34 -8.70 9.57
C GLU A 87 6.43 -9.91 9.75
N ILE A 88 6.40 -10.80 8.74
CA ILE A 88 5.58 -12.00 8.85
C ILE A 88 6.35 -13.02 9.67
N LEU A 89 5.84 -13.34 10.86
CA LEU A 89 6.50 -14.27 11.76
C LEU A 89 6.06 -15.71 11.55
N GLU A 90 4.85 -15.91 11.02
CA GLU A 90 4.35 -17.26 10.76
C GLU A 90 3.24 -17.17 9.71
N ALA A 91 3.27 -18.11 8.78
CA ALA A 91 2.20 -18.31 7.81
C ALA A 91 2.04 -19.82 7.62
N LYS A 92 0.81 -20.31 7.73
CA LYS A 92 0.55 -21.76 7.67
C LYS A 92 -0.75 -22.02 6.92
N GLU A 93 -0.73 -23.05 6.09
CA GLU A 93 -1.92 -23.55 5.42
C GLU A 93 -2.51 -24.71 6.22
N TYR A 94 -3.82 -24.83 6.21
CA TYR A 94 -4.53 -25.90 6.87
C TYR A 94 -5.29 -26.76 5.87
#